data_092497d6ab01f2df987dc59451b18aa3
#
_entry.id   092497d6ab01f2df987dc59451b18aa3
#
_cell.length_a   1.000
_cell.length_b   1.000
_cell.length_c   1.000
_cell.angle_alpha   90.00
_cell.angle_beta   90.00
_cell.angle_gamma   90.00
#
_symmetry.space_group_name_H-M   'P 1'
#
loop_
_entity.id
_entity.type
_entity.pdbx_description
1 polymer ?
#
loop_
_entity_poly.entity_id
_entity_poly.type
_entity_poly.pdbx_seq_one_letter_code
_entity_poly.pdbx_strand_id
1 'polypeptide(L)'
;MLDIPMSETKYLKLSGLEPLIVTPESNFINVGERTNVTGSKMFARLIREGQYEAALAVARQQVENGAQVIDVNMDDALLEGVSAMTIFLNLVQAEPDIAKIPIMIDSSKFEIIEAGLKCVQGKCIV
;
A
#
# COMPACT_ATOMS: atom_id res chain seq x y z
N MET A 1 -15.13 4.67 -36.40
CA MET A 1 -14.46 4.81 -35.11
C MET A 1 -15.31 5.70 -34.22
N LEU A 2 -15.53 5.27 -33.00
CA LEU A 2 -16.31 6.06 -32.06
C LEU A 2 -15.40 7.05 -31.34
N ASP A 3 -15.72 8.32 -31.42
CA ASP A 3 -15.05 9.35 -30.62
C ASP A 3 -15.59 9.28 -29.20
N ILE A 4 -14.71 9.06 -28.25
CA ILE A 4 -15.10 9.08 -26.84
C ILE A 4 -14.93 10.50 -26.31
N PRO A 5 -15.99 11.15 -25.82
CA PRO A 5 -15.87 12.48 -25.23
C PRO A 5 -14.85 12.50 -24.09
N MET A 6 -14.14 13.60 -23.91
CA MET A 6 -13.14 13.74 -22.83
C MET A 6 -13.73 13.45 -21.45
N SER A 7 -15.01 13.80 -21.24
CA SER A 7 -15.72 13.52 -19.98
C SER A 7 -15.90 12.01 -19.72
N GLU A 8 -15.79 11.18 -20.76
CA GLU A 8 -15.93 9.73 -20.65
C GLU A 8 -14.58 9.02 -20.66
N THR A 9 -13.48 9.76 -20.81
CA THR A 9 -12.13 9.17 -20.75
C THR A 9 -11.88 8.60 -19.36
N LYS A 10 -11.52 7.31 -19.35
CA LYS A 10 -11.25 6.62 -18.08
C LYS A 10 -9.77 6.66 -17.78
N TYR A 11 -9.43 7.21 -16.64
CA TYR A 11 -8.09 7.16 -16.09
C TYR A 11 -8.05 6.14 -14.96
N LEU A 12 -6.84 5.67 -14.63
CA LEU A 12 -6.65 4.88 -13.41
C LEU A 12 -6.87 5.81 -12.22
N LYS A 13 -7.85 5.47 -11.40
CA LYS A 13 -8.21 6.23 -10.21
C LYS A 13 -8.02 5.35 -8.99
N LEU A 14 -7.14 5.79 -8.12
CA LEU A 14 -6.85 5.13 -6.86
C LEU A 14 -7.12 6.11 -5.72
N SER A 15 -7.24 5.62 -4.51
CA SER A 15 -7.36 6.48 -3.35
C SER A 15 -6.93 5.77 -2.07
N GLY A 16 -6.26 6.54 -1.19
CA GLY A 16 -6.29 6.34 0.23
C GLY A 16 -7.36 7.29 0.76
N LEU A 17 -7.03 8.11 1.74
CA LEU A 17 -7.91 9.21 2.17
C LEU A 17 -7.95 10.34 1.14
N GLU A 18 -6.94 10.41 0.28
CA GLU A 18 -6.88 11.36 -0.82
C GLU A 18 -6.87 10.62 -2.15
N PRO A 19 -7.42 11.20 -3.21
CA PRO A 19 -7.43 10.56 -4.52
C PRO A 19 -6.06 10.62 -5.20
N LEU A 20 -5.74 9.59 -5.99
CA LEU A 20 -4.63 9.56 -6.91
C LEU A 20 -5.17 9.21 -8.29
N ILE A 21 -5.13 10.17 -9.21
CA ILE A 21 -5.63 10.00 -10.57
C ILE A 21 -4.43 9.98 -11.51
N VAL A 22 -4.24 8.88 -12.21
CA VAL A 22 -3.15 8.72 -13.17
C VAL A 22 -3.68 9.12 -14.54
N THR A 23 -3.06 10.15 -15.11
CA THR A 23 -3.44 10.71 -16.41
C THR A 23 -2.25 10.64 -17.37
N PRO A 24 -2.44 10.93 -18.67
CA PRO A 24 -1.31 10.99 -19.61
C PRO A 24 -0.25 12.03 -19.22
N GLU A 25 -0.62 13.06 -18.45
CA GLU A 25 0.30 14.09 -17.98
C GLU A 25 1.09 13.65 -16.74
N SER A 26 0.68 12.56 -16.09
CA SER A 26 1.44 11.99 -14.98
C SER A 26 2.68 11.30 -15.53
N ASN A 27 3.88 11.74 -15.11
CA ASN A 27 5.13 11.16 -15.61
C ASN A 27 5.40 9.80 -14.97
N PHE A 28 5.67 9.80 -13.69
CA PHE A 28 5.94 8.59 -12.91
C PHE A 28 5.01 8.53 -11.73
N ILE A 29 4.66 7.31 -11.35
CA ILE A 29 4.04 7.06 -10.06
C ILE A 29 5.08 6.35 -9.22
N ASN A 30 5.50 7.00 -8.14
CA ASN A 30 6.49 6.45 -7.23
C ASN A 30 5.83 5.48 -6.27
N VAL A 31 6.26 4.22 -6.34
CA VAL A 31 5.80 3.18 -5.42
C VAL A 31 6.89 2.92 -4.39
N GLY A 32 6.58 3.11 -3.12
CA GLY A 32 7.50 2.79 -2.04
C GLY A 32 7.46 1.29 -1.74
N GLU A 33 8.62 0.64 -1.70
CA GLU A 33 8.71 -0.81 -1.54
C GLU A 33 9.45 -1.24 -0.27
N ARG A 34 9.64 -0.34 0.68
CA ARG A 34 10.36 -0.65 1.92
C ARG A 34 9.48 -1.31 2.98
N THR A 35 8.16 -1.28 2.80
CA THR A 35 7.22 -2.01 3.65
C THR A 35 6.87 -3.38 3.05
N ASN A 36 7.90 -4.04 2.55
CA ASN A 36 7.82 -5.32 1.88
C ASN A 36 8.84 -6.27 2.50
N VAL A 37 8.36 -7.35 3.14
CA VAL A 37 9.22 -8.30 3.87
C VAL A 37 10.13 -9.10 2.93
N THR A 38 9.76 -9.26 1.65
CA THR A 38 10.61 -9.94 0.67
C THR A 38 11.68 -9.03 0.12
N GLY A 39 11.40 -7.73 0.01
CA GLY A 39 12.31 -6.73 -0.55
C GLY A 39 13.17 -5.99 0.47
N SER A 40 12.82 -6.02 1.75
CA SER A 40 13.53 -5.30 2.80
C SER A 40 13.79 -6.21 4.01
N LYS A 41 15.06 -6.53 4.23
CA LYS A 41 15.46 -7.35 5.39
C LYS A 41 15.16 -6.64 6.71
N MET A 42 15.32 -5.32 6.73
CA MET A 42 15.03 -4.53 7.93
C MET A 42 13.54 -4.58 8.27
N PHE A 43 12.68 -4.37 7.29
CA PHE A 43 11.25 -4.42 7.52
C PHE A 43 10.80 -5.82 7.94
N ALA A 44 11.32 -6.87 7.28
CA ALA A 44 11.04 -8.25 7.66
C ALA A 44 11.37 -8.52 9.12
N ARG A 45 12.54 -8.04 9.58
CA ARG A 45 12.96 -8.21 10.97
C ARG A 45 12.00 -7.49 11.91
N LEU A 46 11.61 -6.25 11.60
CA LEU A 46 10.71 -5.48 12.45
C LEU A 46 9.37 -6.19 12.63
N ILE A 47 8.82 -6.74 11.55
CA ILE A 47 7.55 -7.46 11.61
C ILE A 47 7.70 -8.77 12.38
N ARG A 48 8.77 -9.54 12.13
CA ARG A 48 9.02 -10.78 12.85
C ARG A 48 9.17 -10.57 14.35
N GLU A 49 9.78 -9.46 14.75
CA GLU A 49 9.98 -9.11 16.16
C GLU A 49 8.78 -8.39 16.77
N GLY A 50 7.71 -8.19 16.01
CA GLY A 50 6.51 -7.52 16.48
C GLY A 50 6.70 -6.02 16.73
N GLN A 51 7.72 -5.41 16.13
CA GLN A 51 8.01 -3.98 16.30
C GLN A 51 7.23 -3.14 15.29
N TYR A 52 5.91 -3.14 15.44
CA TYR A 52 5.01 -2.50 14.49
C TYR A 52 5.12 -0.96 14.49
N GLU A 53 5.48 -0.35 15.62
CA GLU A 53 5.68 1.11 15.66
C GLU A 53 6.85 1.53 14.79
N ALA A 54 7.96 0.78 14.85
CA ALA A 54 9.12 1.04 13.99
C ALA A 54 8.79 0.73 12.53
N ALA A 55 8.00 -0.30 12.27
CA ALA A 55 7.53 -0.64 10.92
C ALA A 55 6.65 0.49 10.36
N LEU A 56 5.78 1.06 11.19
CA LEU A 56 4.92 2.17 10.80
C LEU A 56 5.76 3.41 10.45
N ALA A 57 6.85 3.65 11.17
CA ALA A 57 7.77 4.73 10.87
C ALA A 57 8.41 4.57 9.47
N VAL A 58 8.67 3.33 9.04
CA VAL A 58 9.17 3.06 7.69
C VAL A 58 8.13 3.48 6.64
N ALA A 59 6.86 3.18 6.88
CA ALA A 59 5.78 3.59 5.99
C ALA A 59 5.70 5.12 5.91
N ARG A 60 5.74 5.79 7.06
CA ARG A 60 5.69 7.26 7.13
C ARG A 60 6.84 7.89 6.36
N GLN A 61 8.05 7.35 6.53
CA GLN A 61 9.23 7.86 5.85
C GLN A 61 9.10 7.79 4.33
N GLN A 62 8.51 6.72 3.80
CA GLN A 62 8.28 6.59 2.36
C GLN A 62 7.33 7.67 1.85
N VAL A 63 6.24 7.94 2.58
CA VAL A 63 5.30 9.00 2.21
C VAL A 63 5.97 10.37 2.25
N GLU A 64 6.73 10.65 3.30
CA GLU A 64 7.46 11.91 3.44
C GLU A 64 8.49 12.11 2.33
N ASN A 65 9.07 11.03 1.82
CA ASN A 65 10.05 11.06 0.74
C ASN A 65 9.41 11.02 -0.66
N GLY A 66 8.10 11.15 -0.76
CA GLY A 66 7.40 11.32 -2.02
C GLY A 66 6.76 10.10 -2.62
N ALA A 67 6.64 8.99 -1.89
CA ALA A 67 5.89 7.84 -2.39
C ALA A 67 4.43 8.22 -2.60
N GLN A 68 3.87 7.83 -3.74
CA GLN A 68 2.48 8.09 -4.10
C GLN A 68 1.60 6.86 -3.87
N VAL A 69 2.23 5.70 -3.75
CA VAL A 69 1.64 4.41 -3.39
C VAL A 69 2.67 3.71 -2.52
N ILE A 70 2.27 2.97 -1.53
CA ILE A 70 3.20 2.07 -0.83
C ILE A 70 2.77 0.62 -1.01
N ASP A 71 3.76 -0.22 -1.34
CA ASP A 71 3.61 -1.66 -1.48
C ASP A 71 3.77 -2.30 -0.10
N VAL A 72 2.79 -3.08 0.32
CA VAL A 72 2.83 -3.81 1.59
C VAL A 72 2.78 -5.31 1.31
N ASN A 73 3.84 -5.99 1.68
CA ASN A 73 3.98 -7.43 1.49
C ASN A 73 4.40 -8.08 2.81
N MET A 74 3.68 -9.13 3.20
CA MET A 74 3.93 -9.90 4.42
C MET A 74 4.21 -11.38 4.12
N ASP A 75 4.66 -11.68 2.89
CA ASP A 75 4.96 -13.05 2.46
C ASP A 75 6.31 -13.50 3.00
N ASP A 76 6.29 -14.10 4.18
CA ASP A 76 7.48 -14.64 4.85
C ASP A 76 7.07 -15.93 5.58
N ALA A 77 7.86 -16.98 5.39
CA ALA A 77 7.57 -18.29 5.98
C ALA A 77 7.52 -18.26 7.51
N LEU A 78 8.17 -17.28 8.13
CA LEU A 78 8.21 -17.15 9.60
C LEU A 78 7.10 -16.26 10.14
N LEU A 79 6.20 -15.76 9.26
CA LEU A 79 5.10 -14.90 9.66
C LEU A 79 3.76 -15.60 9.46
N GLU A 80 2.82 -15.29 10.36
CA GLU A 80 1.41 -15.53 10.09
C GLU A 80 0.91 -14.32 9.28
N GLY A 81 0.85 -14.50 7.93
CA GLY A 81 0.65 -13.39 7.00
C GLY A 81 -0.66 -12.64 7.14
N VAL A 82 -1.77 -13.36 7.39
CA VAL A 82 -3.08 -12.73 7.58
C VAL A 82 -3.06 -11.80 8.78
N SER A 83 -2.50 -12.28 9.89
CA SER A 83 -2.39 -11.49 11.13
C SER A 83 -1.46 -10.29 10.95
N ALA A 84 -0.28 -10.51 10.36
CA ALA A 84 0.70 -9.44 10.15
C ALA A 84 0.12 -8.34 9.24
N MET A 85 -0.52 -8.72 8.14
CA MET A 85 -1.15 -7.76 7.22
C MET A 85 -2.24 -6.96 7.92
N THR A 86 -3.10 -7.65 8.67
CA THR A 86 -4.22 -7.02 9.40
C THR A 86 -3.70 -6.01 10.43
N ILE A 87 -2.75 -6.41 11.26
CA ILE A 87 -2.20 -5.53 12.30
C ILE A 87 -1.56 -4.30 11.67
N PHE A 88 -0.69 -4.52 10.69
CA PHE A 88 0.05 -3.42 10.08
C PHE A 88 -0.87 -2.45 9.36
N LEU A 89 -1.80 -2.93 8.54
CA LEU A 89 -2.69 -2.05 7.79
C LEU A 89 -3.67 -1.30 8.70
N ASN A 90 -4.13 -1.91 9.79
CA ASN A 90 -4.94 -1.19 10.76
C ASN A 90 -4.18 -0.03 11.40
N LEU A 91 -2.90 -0.22 11.69
CA LEU A 91 -2.05 0.86 12.20
C LEU A 91 -1.85 1.96 11.16
N VAL A 92 -1.59 1.58 9.90
CA VAL A 92 -1.44 2.53 8.79
C VAL A 92 -2.72 3.37 8.63
N GLN A 93 -3.88 2.72 8.66
CA GLN A 93 -5.16 3.41 8.45
C GLN A 93 -5.54 4.35 9.61
N ALA A 94 -4.95 4.15 10.77
CA ALA A 94 -5.12 5.04 11.91
C ALA A 94 -4.24 6.31 11.83
N GLU A 95 -3.33 6.36 10.85
CA GLU A 95 -2.39 7.47 10.67
C GLU A 95 -2.71 8.22 9.38
N PRO A 96 -3.43 9.36 9.43
CA PRO A 96 -3.82 10.11 8.23
C PRO A 96 -2.65 10.51 7.34
N ASP A 97 -1.48 10.80 7.94
CA ASP A 97 -0.29 11.18 7.19
C ASP A 97 0.23 10.06 6.28
N ILE A 98 -0.10 8.81 6.59
CA ILE A 98 0.27 7.65 5.78
C ILE A 98 -0.93 7.21 4.94
N ALA A 99 -2.09 7.14 5.56
CA ALA A 99 -3.32 6.63 4.94
C ALA A 99 -3.83 7.52 3.80
N LYS A 100 -3.31 8.73 3.66
CA LYS A 100 -3.71 9.63 2.57
C LYS A 100 -3.40 9.06 1.19
N ILE A 101 -2.35 8.24 1.06
CA ILE A 101 -1.99 7.62 -0.22
C ILE A 101 -2.58 6.22 -0.34
N PRO A 102 -2.84 5.76 -1.58
CA PRO A 102 -3.33 4.39 -1.78
C PRO A 102 -2.28 3.35 -1.41
N ILE A 103 -2.76 2.20 -0.96
CA ILE A 103 -1.93 1.04 -0.61
C ILE A 103 -1.96 0.05 -1.77
N MET A 104 -0.82 -0.58 -2.06
CA MET A 104 -0.74 -1.76 -2.90
C MET A 104 -0.61 -2.97 -1.98
N ILE A 105 -1.63 -3.81 -1.96
CA ILE A 105 -1.62 -5.03 -1.15
C ILE A 105 -1.02 -6.13 -2.01
N ASP A 106 0.18 -6.54 -1.64
CA ASP A 106 1.00 -7.45 -2.43
C ASP A 106 1.17 -8.77 -1.68
N SER A 107 0.69 -9.85 -2.27
CA SER A 107 0.87 -11.18 -1.73
C SER A 107 0.65 -12.23 -2.81
N SER A 108 1.35 -13.36 -2.68
CA SER A 108 1.13 -14.54 -3.48
C SER A 108 -0.04 -15.39 -2.97
N LYS A 109 -0.61 -15.02 -1.81
CA LYS A 109 -1.69 -15.78 -1.16
C LYS A 109 -2.95 -14.93 -1.09
N PHE A 110 -4.05 -15.45 -1.66
CA PHE A 110 -5.29 -14.71 -1.72
C PHE A 110 -5.86 -14.39 -0.34
N GLU A 111 -5.72 -15.28 0.64
CA GLU A 111 -6.23 -15.02 1.99
C GLU A 111 -5.54 -13.83 2.66
N ILE A 112 -4.29 -13.55 2.30
CA ILE A 112 -3.58 -12.37 2.82
C ILE A 112 -4.08 -11.12 2.10
N ILE A 113 -4.30 -11.17 0.79
CA ILE A 113 -4.89 -10.08 0.02
C ILE A 113 -6.28 -9.74 0.56
N GLU A 114 -7.10 -10.75 0.79
CA GLU A 114 -8.45 -10.55 1.33
C GLU A 114 -8.42 -9.89 2.71
N ALA A 115 -7.52 -10.35 3.59
CA ALA A 115 -7.35 -9.73 4.91
C ALA A 115 -6.98 -8.25 4.79
N GLY A 116 -6.05 -7.93 3.87
CA GLY A 116 -5.65 -6.55 3.62
C GLY A 116 -6.78 -5.69 3.07
N LEU A 117 -7.55 -6.23 2.14
CA LEU A 117 -8.68 -5.51 1.56
C LEU A 117 -9.73 -5.11 2.60
N LYS A 118 -9.89 -5.91 3.65
CA LYS A 118 -10.82 -5.60 4.74
C LYS A 118 -10.33 -4.48 5.65
N CYS A 119 -9.07 -4.12 5.57
CA CYS A 119 -8.47 -3.11 6.44
C CYS A 119 -8.37 -1.73 5.79
N VAL A 120 -8.15 -1.67 4.48
CA VAL A 120 -7.87 -0.40 3.80
C VAL A 120 -9.13 0.34 3.40
N GLN A 121 -9.03 1.67 3.41
CA GLN A 121 -10.07 2.56 2.89
C GLN A 121 -9.69 3.02 1.48
N GLY A 122 -10.70 3.40 0.71
CA GLY A 122 -10.49 3.89 -0.62
C GLY A 122 -10.31 2.78 -1.65
N LYS A 123 -9.64 3.09 -2.75
CA LYS A 123 -9.41 2.16 -3.85
C LYS A 123 -7.93 1.84 -3.94
N CYS A 124 -7.56 0.68 -3.45
CA CYS A 124 -6.17 0.19 -3.42
C CYS A 124 -5.82 -0.56 -4.71
N ILE A 125 -4.56 -1.00 -4.80
CA ILE A 125 -4.05 -1.91 -5.83
C ILE A 125 -3.84 -3.29 -5.18
N VAL A 126 -4.11 -4.34 -5.93
CA VAL A 126 -3.77 -5.71 -5.55
C VAL A 126 -3.00 -6.39 -6.67
#